data_55d792e5e04434dd5631035950921c6f
#
_entry.id   55d792e5e04434dd5631035950921c6f
#
_cell.length_a   1.000
_cell.length_b   1.000
_cell.length_c   1.000
_cell.angle_alpha   90.00
_cell.angle_beta   90.00
_cell.angle_gamma   90.00
#
_symmetry.space_group_name_H-M   'P 1'
#
loop_
_entity.id
_entity.type
_entity.pdbx_description
1 polymer ?
#
loop_
_entity_poly.entity_id
_entity_poly.type
_entity_poly.pdbx_seq_one_letter_code
_entity_poly.pdbx_strand_id
1 'polypeptide(L)'
;PTEGRILLDGIDLKNYDLNELRRFYGVLFQDYVRFSDSVRNCIGFGNIDQLQNTESIVEAAKLSGADAFIQDYEKGYNTNLSKMFFSESIEPSGGQWQKIAISRTVYSDARVLILDEPTAALDPKSEVKMFDTFKKISKSKSTFIISHRMYITKLADKIIVLDDGNIIEDGNFQELIKLKNKFYSMYKIQSDSYSMFNE
;
A
#
# COMPACT_ATOMS: atom_id res chain seq x y z
N PRO A 1 7.19 0.24 21.42
CA PRO A 1 6.09 -0.33 22.19
C PRO A 1 6.14 0.15 23.65
N THR A 2 4.98 0.17 24.32
CA THR A 2 4.90 0.55 25.74
C THR A 2 5.51 -0.55 26.61
N GLU A 3 5.27 -1.79 26.25
CA GLU A 3 5.85 -2.99 26.84
C GLU A 3 6.38 -3.90 25.74
N GLY A 4 7.29 -4.81 26.12
CA GLY A 4 7.91 -5.73 25.19
C GLY A 4 8.94 -5.07 24.25
N ARG A 5 9.27 -5.76 23.17
CA ARG A 5 10.26 -5.32 22.18
C ARG A 5 9.88 -5.75 20.77
N ILE A 6 10.28 -4.95 19.78
CA ILE A 6 10.19 -5.28 18.37
C ILE A 6 11.61 -5.51 17.86
N LEU A 7 11.84 -6.64 17.23
CA LEU A 7 13.13 -7.01 16.68
C LEU A 7 13.11 -6.93 15.15
N LEU A 8 14.14 -6.33 14.58
CA LEU A 8 14.46 -6.39 13.16
C LEU A 8 15.78 -7.13 13.01
N ASP A 9 15.78 -8.26 12.32
CA ASP A 9 16.94 -9.15 12.18
C ASP A 9 17.58 -9.53 13.53
N GLY A 10 16.75 -9.74 14.57
CA GLY A 10 17.18 -10.12 15.92
C GLY A 10 17.65 -8.97 16.81
N ILE A 11 17.74 -7.75 16.28
CA ILE A 11 18.17 -6.54 17.01
C ILE A 11 16.95 -5.71 17.37
N ASP A 12 16.87 -5.24 18.63
CA ASP A 12 15.78 -4.36 19.08
C ASP A 12 15.80 -3.05 18.27
N LEU A 13 14.61 -2.62 17.79
CA LEU A 13 14.47 -1.38 17.03
C LEU A 13 15.06 -0.15 17.74
N LYS A 14 15.07 -0.14 19.07
CA LYS A 14 15.65 0.94 19.87
C LYS A 14 17.15 1.10 19.71
N ASN A 15 17.83 0.07 19.20
CA ASN A 15 19.28 0.03 19.01
C ASN A 15 19.71 0.44 17.60
N TYR A 16 18.76 0.72 16.70
CA TYR A 16 19.06 1.23 15.35
C TYR A 16 19.18 2.76 15.35
N ASP A 17 20.01 3.29 14.44
CA ASP A 17 19.92 4.69 14.09
C ASP A 17 18.54 4.98 13.45
N LEU A 18 17.90 6.04 13.89
CA LEU A 18 16.52 6.34 13.49
C LEU A 18 16.40 6.64 11.98
N ASN A 19 17.42 7.26 11.39
CA ASN A 19 17.39 7.60 9.96
C ASN A 19 17.61 6.35 9.11
N GLU A 20 18.52 5.47 9.54
CA GLU A 20 18.71 4.17 8.88
C GLU A 20 17.43 3.33 9.01
N LEU A 21 16.85 3.25 10.20
CA LEU A 21 15.62 2.51 10.44
C LEU A 21 14.47 3.00 9.53
N ARG A 22 14.29 4.31 9.39
CA ARG A 22 13.25 4.88 8.51
C ARG A 22 13.43 4.52 7.04
N ARG A 23 14.65 4.32 6.57
CA ARG A 23 14.93 3.86 5.21
C ARG A 23 14.57 2.40 4.97
N PHE A 24 14.49 1.59 6.03
CA PHE A 24 14.04 0.20 5.93
C PHE A 24 12.54 0.07 5.62
N TYR A 25 11.74 1.06 6.00
CA TYR A 25 10.29 0.99 5.95
C TYR A 25 9.71 1.90 4.87
N GLY A 26 8.94 1.31 3.95
CA GLY A 26 8.02 2.04 3.09
C GLY A 26 6.61 1.89 3.63
N VAL A 27 6.00 2.99 4.06
CA VAL A 27 4.69 2.96 4.70
C VAL A 27 3.66 3.67 3.84
N LEU A 28 2.55 2.99 3.56
CA LEU A 28 1.34 3.58 3.02
C LEU A 28 0.30 3.62 4.14
N PHE A 29 0.01 4.82 4.64
CA PHE A 29 -1.05 5.04 5.62
C PHE A 29 -2.42 5.11 4.96
N GLN A 30 -3.48 4.77 5.68
CA GLN A 30 -4.86 4.92 5.24
C GLN A 30 -5.19 6.39 4.88
N ASP A 31 -4.67 7.33 5.66
CA ASP A 31 -4.78 8.78 5.50
C ASP A 31 -3.51 9.40 4.89
N TYR A 32 -3.01 8.80 3.82
CA TYR A 32 -1.79 9.25 3.16
C TYR A 32 -1.82 10.74 2.77
N VAL A 33 -0.67 11.41 2.93
CA VAL A 33 -0.53 12.83 2.63
C VAL A 33 -0.63 13.09 1.11
N ARG A 34 -1.48 14.04 0.74
CA ARG A 34 -1.63 14.58 -0.61
C ARG A 34 -0.79 15.86 -0.70
N PHE A 35 0.33 15.76 -1.39
CA PHE A 35 1.21 16.92 -1.56
C PHE A 35 0.73 17.80 -2.71
N SER A 36 0.79 19.12 -2.50
CA SER A 36 0.54 20.14 -3.51
C SER A 36 1.85 20.45 -4.24
N ASP A 37 2.22 19.60 -5.20
CA ASP A 37 3.46 19.66 -5.95
C ASP A 37 3.28 18.93 -7.29
N SER A 38 4.30 18.88 -8.13
CA SER A 38 4.30 18.09 -9.35
C SER A 38 4.10 16.60 -9.05
N VAL A 39 3.49 15.86 -9.98
CA VAL A 39 3.37 14.38 -9.89
C VAL A 39 4.72 13.76 -9.58
N ARG A 40 5.76 14.21 -10.29
CA ARG A 40 7.13 13.74 -10.11
C ARG A 40 7.60 13.86 -8.67
N ASN A 41 7.44 15.04 -8.08
CA ASN A 41 7.83 15.28 -6.68
C ASN A 41 6.96 14.50 -5.70
N CYS A 42 5.64 14.44 -5.94
CA CYS A 42 4.72 13.66 -5.11
C CYS A 42 5.11 12.18 -5.01
N ILE A 43 5.67 11.59 -6.07
CA ILE A 43 6.22 10.23 -6.06
C ILE A 43 7.63 10.22 -5.49
N GLY A 44 8.47 11.16 -5.91
CA GLY A 44 9.89 11.27 -5.57
C GLY A 44 10.14 11.47 -4.07
N PHE A 45 9.20 12.04 -3.33
CA PHE A 45 9.27 12.14 -1.86
C PHE A 45 9.36 10.78 -1.14
N GLY A 46 9.16 9.67 -1.83
CA GLY A 46 9.44 8.34 -1.32
C GLY A 46 10.94 8.09 -1.09
N ASN A 47 11.80 8.74 -1.88
CA ASN A 47 13.26 8.66 -1.76
C ASN A 47 13.90 10.00 -2.17
N ILE A 48 14.07 10.88 -1.20
CA ILE A 48 14.55 12.25 -1.42
C ILE A 48 15.97 12.27 -1.97
N ASP A 49 16.81 11.31 -1.58
CA ASP A 49 18.19 11.20 -2.03
C ASP A 49 18.27 10.96 -3.56
N GLN A 50 17.20 10.38 -4.13
CA GLN A 50 17.11 10.09 -5.57
C GLN A 50 15.99 10.87 -6.29
N LEU A 51 15.58 12.02 -5.78
CA LEU A 51 14.45 12.82 -6.30
C LEU A 51 14.57 13.15 -7.81
N GLN A 52 15.79 13.16 -8.34
CA GLN A 52 16.07 13.45 -9.76
C GLN A 52 16.03 12.21 -10.67
N ASN A 53 15.90 11.01 -10.12
CA ASN A 53 15.87 9.77 -10.91
C ASN A 53 14.49 9.56 -11.56
N THR A 54 14.30 10.19 -12.72
CA THR A 54 13.03 10.18 -13.46
C THR A 54 12.66 8.78 -13.93
N GLU A 55 13.62 7.95 -14.33
CA GLU A 55 13.35 6.57 -14.77
C GLU A 55 12.69 5.73 -13.66
N SER A 56 13.30 5.71 -12.48
CA SER A 56 12.77 4.95 -11.35
C SER A 56 11.42 5.50 -10.84
N ILE A 57 11.19 6.82 -10.96
CA ILE A 57 9.87 7.43 -10.66
C ILE A 57 8.80 6.90 -11.63
N VAL A 58 9.11 6.86 -12.93
CA VAL A 58 8.20 6.32 -13.96
C VAL A 58 7.95 4.83 -13.74
N GLU A 59 8.97 4.05 -13.41
CA GLU A 59 8.82 2.63 -13.10
C GLU A 59 7.89 2.39 -11.89
N ALA A 60 8.07 3.15 -10.82
CA ALA A 60 7.19 3.10 -9.65
C ALA A 60 5.74 3.45 -10.00
N ALA A 61 5.53 4.45 -10.86
CA ALA A 61 4.21 4.83 -11.35
C ALA A 61 3.57 3.75 -12.25
N LYS A 62 4.36 3.09 -13.08
CA LYS A 62 3.90 1.95 -13.89
C LYS A 62 3.48 0.78 -13.02
N LEU A 63 4.26 0.46 -12.00
CA LEU A 63 3.95 -0.62 -11.06
C LEU A 63 2.64 -0.37 -10.32
N SER A 64 2.36 0.84 -9.88
CA SER A 64 1.11 1.21 -9.20
C SER A 64 -0.08 1.39 -10.14
N GLY A 65 0.15 1.47 -11.46
CA GLY A 65 -0.84 1.84 -12.46
C GLY A 65 -1.19 3.34 -12.44
N ALA A 66 -0.33 4.18 -11.86
CA ALA A 66 -0.49 5.64 -11.91
C ALA A 66 -0.08 6.20 -13.28
N ASP A 67 0.93 5.62 -13.92
CA ASP A 67 1.46 6.07 -15.22
C ASP A 67 0.35 6.22 -16.27
N ALA A 68 -0.62 5.31 -16.28
CA ALA A 68 -1.69 5.31 -17.28
C ALA A 68 -2.48 6.62 -17.34
N PHE A 69 -2.81 7.22 -16.19
CA PHE A 69 -3.53 8.50 -16.18
C PHE A 69 -2.60 9.73 -16.15
N ILE A 70 -1.35 9.55 -15.71
CA ILE A 70 -0.34 10.62 -15.74
C ILE A 70 0.00 10.98 -17.19
N GLN A 71 0.02 10.01 -18.10
CA GLN A 71 0.25 10.23 -19.52
C GLN A 71 -0.85 11.06 -20.18
N ASP A 72 -2.08 11.07 -19.63
CA ASP A 72 -3.19 11.87 -20.14
C ASP A 72 -3.10 13.35 -19.69
N TYR A 73 -2.19 13.68 -18.75
CA TYR A 73 -1.99 15.05 -18.31
C TYR A 73 -1.14 15.84 -19.31
N GLU A 74 -1.53 17.06 -19.64
CA GLU A 74 -0.84 17.93 -20.63
C GLU A 74 0.66 18.08 -20.35
N LYS A 75 1.05 18.19 -19.06
CA LYS A 75 2.45 18.33 -18.62
C LYS A 75 3.01 17.01 -18.06
N GLY A 76 2.28 15.88 -18.21
CA GLY A 76 2.69 14.57 -17.71
C GLY A 76 3.13 14.60 -16.25
N TYR A 77 4.31 14.10 -15.96
CA TYR A 77 4.89 14.08 -14.60
C TYR A 77 5.21 15.46 -14.03
N ASN A 78 5.25 16.51 -14.84
CA ASN A 78 5.46 17.89 -14.40
C ASN A 78 4.14 18.61 -14.08
N THR A 79 3.01 17.94 -14.17
CA THR A 79 1.71 18.50 -13.81
C THR A 79 1.62 18.72 -12.31
N ASN A 80 1.27 19.93 -11.89
CA ASN A 80 1.01 20.24 -10.49
C ASN A 80 -0.31 19.64 -10.04
N LEU A 81 -0.31 19.04 -8.86
CA LEU A 81 -1.46 18.41 -8.23
C LEU A 81 -1.97 19.29 -7.07
N SER A 82 -3.25 19.15 -6.77
CA SER A 82 -3.99 19.90 -5.76
C SER A 82 -4.11 21.40 -6.08
N LYS A 83 -5.34 21.88 -6.07
CA LYS A 83 -5.68 23.31 -6.34
C LYS A 83 -5.40 24.24 -5.17
N MET A 84 -4.78 23.75 -4.09
CA MET A 84 -4.56 24.53 -2.88
C MET A 84 -3.64 25.75 -3.11
N PHE A 85 -2.59 25.58 -3.94
CA PHE A 85 -1.59 26.63 -4.15
C PHE A 85 -1.42 27.04 -5.62
N PHE A 86 -1.92 26.26 -6.57
CA PHE A 86 -1.72 26.50 -8.00
C PHE A 86 -3.06 26.51 -8.74
N SER A 87 -3.38 27.61 -9.40
CA SER A 87 -4.64 27.76 -10.17
C SER A 87 -4.71 26.81 -11.38
N GLU A 88 -3.56 26.50 -12.00
CA GLU A 88 -3.42 25.61 -13.17
C GLU A 88 -3.09 24.17 -12.77
N SER A 89 -3.52 23.72 -11.61
CA SER A 89 -3.27 22.37 -11.14
C SER A 89 -4.45 21.44 -11.40
N ILE A 90 -4.17 20.15 -11.44
CA ILE A 90 -5.17 19.08 -11.51
C ILE A 90 -5.49 18.59 -10.11
N GLU A 91 -6.77 18.33 -9.84
CA GLU A 91 -7.19 17.60 -8.63
C GLU A 91 -7.46 16.15 -8.99
N PRO A 92 -6.56 15.22 -8.61
CA PRO A 92 -6.76 13.80 -8.86
C PRO A 92 -7.98 13.24 -8.11
N SER A 93 -8.64 12.23 -8.67
CA SER A 93 -9.64 11.47 -7.94
C SER A 93 -9.02 10.72 -6.75
N GLY A 94 -9.85 10.26 -5.79
CA GLY A 94 -9.37 9.49 -4.64
C GLY A 94 -8.54 8.26 -5.04
N GLY A 95 -8.97 7.53 -6.07
CA GLY A 95 -8.24 6.38 -6.60
C GLY A 95 -6.93 6.76 -7.31
N GLN A 96 -6.87 7.90 -7.98
CA GLN A 96 -5.63 8.43 -8.58
C GLN A 96 -4.63 8.84 -7.50
N TRP A 97 -5.10 9.56 -6.47
CA TRP A 97 -4.27 9.92 -5.31
C TRP A 97 -3.69 8.67 -4.62
N GLN A 98 -4.51 7.63 -4.46
CA GLN A 98 -4.06 6.36 -3.86
C GLN A 98 -2.96 5.70 -4.69
N LYS A 99 -3.09 5.66 -6.02
CA LYS A 99 -2.05 5.13 -6.91
C LYS A 99 -0.76 5.94 -6.84
N ILE A 100 -0.83 7.28 -6.72
CA ILE A 100 0.33 8.14 -6.50
C ILE A 100 1.00 7.83 -5.15
N ALA A 101 0.22 7.65 -4.08
CA ALA A 101 0.73 7.28 -2.77
C ALA A 101 1.41 5.89 -2.78
N ILE A 102 0.83 4.93 -3.48
CA ILE A 102 1.45 3.61 -3.70
C ILE A 102 2.76 3.76 -4.49
N SER A 103 2.78 4.57 -5.57
CA SER A 103 4.02 4.85 -6.32
C SER A 103 5.12 5.38 -5.43
N ARG A 104 4.80 6.33 -4.54
CA ARG A 104 5.72 6.89 -3.55
C ARG A 104 6.28 5.80 -2.62
N THR A 105 5.42 4.93 -2.12
CA THR A 105 5.82 3.82 -1.25
C THR A 105 6.70 2.81 -1.99
N VAL A 106 6.41 2.52 -3.25
CA VAL A 106 7.27 1.66 -4.11
C VAL A 106 8.62 2.32 -4.37
N TYR A 107 8.61 3.63 -4.66
CA TYR A 107 9.80 4.42 -4.94
C TYR A 107 10.76 4.55 -3.74
N SER A 108 10.28 4.36 -2.51
CA SER A 108 11.12 4.42 -1.31
C SER A 108 12.26 3.40 -1.30
N ASP A 109 12.20 2.37 -2.15
CA ASP A 109 13.15 1.24 -2.20
C ASP A 109 13.36 0.53 -0.85
N ALA A 110 12.38 0.63 0.02
CA ALA A 110 12.40 0.04 1.34
C ALA A 110 12.39 -1.49 1.28
N ARG A 111 13.00 -2.13 2.26
CA ARG A 111 13.04 -3.60 2.38
C ARG A 111 11.78 -4.17 3.04
N VAL A 112 11.15 -3.38 3.86
CA VAL A 112 9.89 -3.71 4.56
C VAL A 112 8.81 -2.76 4.10
N LEU A 113 7.67 -3.30 3.65
CA LEU A 113 6.49 -2.51 3.29
C LEU A 113 5.40 -2.70 4.33
N ILE A 114 4.78 -1.62 4.74
CA ILE A 114 3.59 -1.60 5.59
C ILE A 114 2.50 -0.87 4.83
N LEU A 115 1.44 -1.59 4.46
CA LEU A 115 0.34 -1.10 3.65
C LEU A 115 -0.94 -1.13 4.50
N ASP A 116 -1.40 0.03 4.91
CA ASP A 116 -2.61 0.17 5.72
C ASP A 116 -3.78 0.55 4.83
N GLU A 117 -4.76 -0.36 4.71
CA GLU A 117 -5.95 -0.27 3.85
C GLU A 117 -5.63 0.19 2.42
N PRO A 118 -4.69 -0.47 1.72
CA PRO A 118 -4.12 0.03 0.48
C PRO A 118 -5.08 0.05 -0.72
N THR A 119 -6.32 -0.42 -0.56
CA THR A 119 -7.34 -0.43 -1.62
C THR A 119 -8.61 0.31 -1.24
N ALA A 120 -8.64 1.02 -0.10
CA ALA A 120 -9.87 1.62 0.45
C ALA A 120 -10.59 2.59 -0.50
N ALA A 121 -9.85 3.34 -1.34
CA ALA A 121 -10.42 4.31 -2.29
C ALA A 121 -10.58 3.77 -3.72
N LEU A 122 -10.38 2.46 -3.94
CA LEU A 122 -10.47 1.85 -5.26
C LEU A 122 -11.84 1.21 -5.50
N ASP A 123 -12.32 1.30 -6.74
CA ASP A 123 -13.44 0.51 -7.21
C ASP A 123 -13.07 -0.98 -7.33
N PRO A 124 -14.05 -1.92 -7.33
CA PRO A 124 -13.78 -3.35 -7.34
C PRO A 124 -12.90 -3.86 -8.49
N LYS A 125 -13.01 -3.25 -9.68
CA LYS A 125 -12.18 -3.65 -10.84
C LYS A 125 -10.74 -3.18 -10.68
N SER A 126 -10.54 -1.97 -10.16
CA SER A 126 -9.23 -1.42 -9.84
C SER A 126 -8.56 -2.17 -8.69
N GLU A 127 -9.36 -2.60 -7.70
CA GLU A 127 -8.89 -3.43 -6.60
C GLU A 127 -8.26 -4.74 -7.08
N VAL A 128 -8.96 -5.48 -7.94
CA VAL A 128 -8.43 -6.75 -8.51
C VAL A 128 -7.09 -6.52 -9.24
N LYS A 129 -6.97 -5.46 -10.02
CA LYS A 129 -5.69 -5.12 -10.69
C LYS A 129 -4.59 -4.78 -9.68
N MET A 130 -4.95 -4.17 -8.56
CA MET A 130 -3.99 -3.81 -7.53
C MET A 130 -3.41 -5.03 -6.80
N PHE A 131 -4.12 -6.16 -6.75
CA PHE A 131 -3.56 -7.42 -6.20
C PHE A 131 -2.34 -7.89 -6.98
N ASP A 132 -2.40 -7.86 -8.31
CA ASP A 132 -1.24 -8.22 -9.13
C ASP A 132 -0.06 -7.28 -8.88
N THR A 133 -0.36 -6.00 -8.63
CA THR A 133 0.64 -5.02 -8.22
C THR A 133 1.27 -5.36 -6.88
N PHE A 134 0.46 -5.61 -5.86
CA PHE A 134 0.98 -5.99 -4.53
C PHE A 134 1.80 -7.27 -4.59
N LYS A 135 1.35 -8.27 -5.34
CA LYS A 135 2.12 -9.50 -5.56
C LYS A 135 3.50 -9.23 -6.18
N LYS A 136 3.58 -8.28 -7.11
CA LYS A 136 4.86 -7.90 -7.75
C LYS A 136 5.79 -7.17 -6.80
N ILE A 137 5.29 -6.15 -6.09
CA ILE A 137 6.11 -5.33 -5.19
C ILE A 137 6.52 -6.06 -3.92
N SER A 138 5.74 -7.06 -3.47
CA SER A 138 6.03 -7.89 -2.30
C SER A 138 7.05 -8.99 -2.56
N LYS A 139 7.31 -9.33 -3.81
CA LYS A 139 8.10 -10.52 -4.21
C LYS A 139 9.51 -10.60 -3.61
N SER A 140 10.12 -9.45 -3.32
CA SER A 140 11.49 -9.36 -2.78
C SER A 140 11.54 -8.58 -1.45
N LYS A 141 10.40 -8.34 -0.82
CA LYS A 141 10.27 -7.48 0.37
C LYS A 141 9.43 -8.17 1.43
N SER A 142 9.76 -7.95 2.69
CA SER A 142 8.83 -8.30 3.78
C SER A 142 7.65 -7.32 3.75
N THR A 143 6.44 -7.82 3.56
CA THR A 143 5.27 -6.96 3.38
C THR A 143 4.21 -7.27 4.42
N PHE A 144 3.79 -6.25 5.15
CA PHE A 144 2.67 -6.28 6.07
C PHE A 144 1.51 -5.54 5.41
N ILE A 145 0.36 -6.20 5.30
CA ILE A 145 -0.86 -5.60 4.76
C ILE A 145 -1.92 -5.64 5.85
N ILE A 146 -2.39 -4.48 6.26
CA ILE A 146 -3.53 -4.34 7.17
C ILE A 146 -4.76 -4.09 6.30
N SER A 147 -5.77 -4.95 6.41
CA SER A 147 -6.99 -4.77 5.63
C SER A 147 -8.17 -5.50 6.24
N HIS A 148 -9.35 -4.92 6.06
CA HIS A 148 -10.62 -5.59 6.29
C HIS A 148 -11.15 -6.29 5.01
N ARG A 149 -10.44 -6.19 3.88
CA ARG A 149 -10.77 -6.83 2.60
C ARG A 149 -10.23 -8.26 2.58
N MET A 150 -11.13 -9.24 2.76
CA MET A 150 -10.75 -10.65 2.91
C MET A 150 -10.09 -11.25 1.65
N TYR A 151 -10.37 -10.68 0.47
CA TYR A 151 -9.78 -11.18 -0.76
C TYR A 151 -8.25 -11.04 -0.80
N ILE A 152 -7.70 -9.99 -0.19
CA ILE A 152 -6.25 -9.74 -0.16
C ILE A 152 -5.50 -10.82 0.64
N THR A 153 -6.18 -11.48 1.57
CA THR A 153 -5.58 -12.55 2.40
C THR A 153 -5.08 -13.75 1.59
N LYS A 154 -5.59 -13.93 0.35
CA LYS A 154 -5.11 -14.97 -0.57
C LYS A 154 -3.67 -14.74 -1.06
N LEU A 155 -3.14 -13.51 -0.92
CA LEU A 155 -1.77 -13.16 -1.30
C LEU A 155 -0.78 -13.40 -0.17
N ALA A 156 -1.26 -13.51 1.07
CA ALA A 156 -0.43 -13.57 2.24
C ALA A 156 0.11 -14.98 2.48
N ASP A 157 1.40 -15.07 2.80
CA ASP A 157 2.01 -16.31 3.26
C ASP A 157 1.54 -16.65 4.69
N LYS A 158 1.32 -15.61 5.50
CA LYS A 158 0.80 -15.72 6.86
C LYS A 158 -0.28 -14.67 7.11
N ILE A 159 -1.35 -15.09 7.75
CA ILE A 159 -2.47 -14.25 8.16
C ILE A 159 -2.51 -14.24 9.68
N ILE A 160 -2.74 -13.06 10.26
CA ILE A 160 -2.93 -12.87 11.70
C ILE A 160 -4.29 -12.20 11.87
N VAL A 161 -5.18 -12.81 12.65
CA VAL A 161 -6.49 -12.26 12.98
C VAL A 161 -6.43 -11.65 14.37
N LEU A 162 -6.74 -10.35 14.43
CA LEU A 162 -6.78 -9.58 15.67
C LEU A 162 -8.23 -9.34 16.08
N ASP A 163 -8.52 -9.50 17.38
CA ASP A 163 -9.80 -9.17 17.98
C ASP A 163 -9.53 -8.66 19.41
N ASP A 164 -10.12 -7.52 19.77
CA ASP A 164 -9.90 -6.85 21.08
C ASP A 164 -8.41 -6.75 21.50
N GLY A 165 -7.54 -6.44 20.54
CA GLY A 165 -6.10 -6.28 20.78
C GLY A 165 -5.32 -7.58 20.96
N ASN A 166 -5.96 -8.74 20.81
CA ASN A 166 -5.34 -10.06 20.94
C ASN A 166 -5.27 -10.77 19.59
N ILE A 167 -4.22 -11.58 19.39
CA ILE A 167 -4.15 -12.52 18.29
C ILE A 167 -5.04 -13.71 18.62
N ILE A 168 -6.12 -13.89 17.86
CA ILE A 168 -7.08 -14.98 18.07
C ILE A 168 -6.90 -16.15 17.10
N GLU A 169 -6.37 -15.87 15.92
CA GLU A 169 -6.05 -16.89 14.91
C GLU A 169 -4.78 -16.46 14.15
N ASP A 170 -3.92 -17.41 13.82
CA ASP A 170 -2.81 -17.20 12.90
C ASP A 170 -2.56 -18.47 12.05
N GLY A 171 -2.16 -18.28 10.78
CA GLY A 171 -1.92 -19.38 9.85
C GLY A 171 -1.94 -18.91 8.40
N ASN A 172 -1.86 -19.85 7.46
CA ASN A 172 -2.10 -19.52 6.06
C ASN A 172 -3.60 -19.58 5.71
N PHE A 173 -3.94 -19.10 4.52
CA PHE A 173 -5.34 -19.03 4.07
C PHE A 173 -6.07 -20.37 4.14
N GLN A 174 -5.42 -21.47 3.70
CA GLN A 174 -6.04 -22.78 3.67
C GLN A 174 -6.27 -23.37 5.07
N GLU A 175 -5.36 -23.13 5.98
CA GLU A 175 -5.47 -23.54 7.39
C GLU A 175 -6.65 -22.84 8.05
N LEU A 176 -6.71 -21.52 7.94
CA LEU A 176 -7.76 -20.72 8.58
C LEU A 176 -9.17 -21.00 8.00
N ILE A 177 -9.28 -21.26 6.70
CA ILE A 177 -10.55 -21.69 6.10
C ILE A 177 -11.01 -23.04 6.66
N LYS A 178 -10.10 -23.98 6.90
CA LYS A 178 -10.45 -25.31 7.47
C LYS A 178 -10.87 -25.24 8.92
N LEU A 179 -10.32 -24.31 9.71
CA LEU A 179 -10.67 -24.15 11.13
C LEU A 179 -12.12 -23.68 11.33
N LYS A 180 -12.74 -23.02 10.36
CA LYS A 180 -14.12 -22.51 10.38
C LYS A 180 -14.42 -21.58 11.57
N ASN A 181 -13.42 -20.85 12.06
CA ASN A 181 -13.53 -19.89 13.14
C ASN A 181 -13.85 -18.45 12.64
N LYS A 182 -13.38 -17.42 13.33
CA LYS A 182 -13.65 -16.00 13.04
C LYS A 182 -13.22 -15.62 11.61
N PHE A 183 -12.00 -16.01 11.19
CA PHE A 183 -11.51 -15.75 9.83
C PHE A 183 -12.45 -16.30 8.75
N TYR A 184 -12.85 -17.56 8.88
CA TYR A 184 -13.76 -18.19 7.93
C TYR A 184 -15.11 -17.46 7.87
N SER A 185 -15.65 -17.08 9.02
CA SER A 185 -16.93 -16.35 9.10
C SER A 185 -16.84 -15.00 8.37
N MET A 186 -15.76 -14.23 8.60
CA MET A 186 -15.52 -12.95 7.93
C MET A 186 -15.37 -13.14 6.42
N TYR A 187 -14.56 -14.13 6.00
CA TYR A 187 -14.36 -14.46 4.59
C TYR A 187 -15.66 -14.83 3.89
N LYS A 188 -16.47 -15.68 4.52
CA LYS A 188 -17.75 -16.13 3.96
C LYS A 188 -18.72 -14.97 3.76
N ILE A 189 -18.90 -14.09 4.76
CA ILE A 189 -19.78 -12.91 4.66
C ILE A 189 -19.39 -12.05 3.46
N GLN A 190 -18.10 -11.76 3.26
CA GLN A 190 -17.66 -10.95 2.12
C GLN A 190 -17.80 -11.69 0.80
N SER A 191 -17.48 -12.99 0.75
CA SER A 191 -17.61 -13.80 -0.46
C SER A 191 -19.07 -13.90 -0.93
N ASP A 192 -20.00 -14.12 -0.02
CA ASP A 192 -21.43 -14.20 -0.33
C ASP A 192 -21.97 -12.85 -0.82
N SER A 193 -21.49 -11.73 -0.25
CA SER A 193 -21.86 -10.40 -0.70
C SER A 193 -21.37 -10.12 -2.15
N TYR A 194 -20.17 -10.55 -2.51
CA TYR A 194 -19.67 -10.40 -3.88
C TYR A 194 -20.39 -11.27 -4.91
N SER A 195 -20.91 -12.45 -4.53
CA SER A 195 -21.66 -13.31 -5.44
C SER A 195 -23.06 -12.77 -5.76
N MET A 196 -23.70 -12.09 -4.81
CA MET A 196 -25.01 -11.46 -5.01
C MET A 196 -25.02 -10.29 -6.02
N PHE A 197 -23.87 -9.69 -6.29
CA PHE A 197 -23.75 -8.57 -7.26
C PHE A 197 -23.35 -9.02 -8.67
N ASN A 198 -23.11 -10.33 -8.88
CA ASN A 198 -22.71 -10.87 -10.18
C ASN A 198 -23.81 -11.71 -10.86
N GLU A 199 -25.02 -11.75 -10.29
CA GLU A 199 -26.26 -12.21 -10.94
C GLU A 199 -27.06 -10.98 -11.45
#